data_37eb72693d1d1ef4c8148b06e4219e0b
#
_entry.id   37eb72693d1d1ef4c8148b06e4219e0b
#
_cell.length_a   1.000
_cell.length_b   1.000
_cell.length_c   1.000
_cell.angle_alpha   90.00
_cell.angle_beta   90.00
_cell.angle_gamma   90.00
#
_symmetry.space_group_name_H-M   'P 1'
#
loop_
_entity.id
_entity.type
_entity.pdbx_description
1 polymer ?
#
loop_
_entity_poly.entity_id
_entity_poly.type
_entity_poly.pdbx_seq_one_letter_code
_entity_poly.pdbx_strand_id
1 'polypeptide(L)'
;MTYTTIKRAYDIPCMHNIRPDSAHVILACHGFGSNMEGRANTMLAEAAAREGIQMIAFDFPAHGKSEAPDQMLTVSNCLDDITAVYDYIKTLAPAAEISLFGSSMGANFLLNWISRENKKGVRTVKNVVCRCAAVCLRSILESKIGEDNMQKFRDTGWVEMGYERKMKVPYTFFREVEKYDCFQLFRKGKEHYLFIHGTEDEIALPVDIRRFTHLYKLTLVEVPGAGHRFTEPGEMEKVVFETVGYIR
;
A
#
# COMPACT_ATOMS: atom_id res chain seq x y z
N MET A 1 -13.12 7.82 13.61
CA MET A 1 -12.92 6.55 12.87
C MET A 1 -13.69 5.44 13.58
N THR A 2 -14.35 4.58 12.82
CA THR A 2 -15.04 3.36 13.31
C THR A 2 -14.10 2.17 13.04
N TYR A 3 -13.99 1.26 13.99
CA TYR A 3 -13.25 0.00 13.81
C TYR A 3 -14.23 -1.10 13.45
N THR A 4 -13.84 -1.92 12.48
CA THR A 4 -14.63 -3.04 11.99
C THR A 4 -13.71 -4.17 11.54
N THR A 5 -14.32 -5.31 11.25
CA THR A 5 -13.61 -6.51 10.76
C THR A 5 -14.32 -7.04 9.52
N ILE A 6 -13.58 -7.23 8.44
CA ILE A 6 -14.07 -7.89 7.23
C ILE A 6 -13.69 -9.37 7.30
N LYS A 7 -14.68 -10.26 7.09
CA LYS A 7 -14.49 -11.71 7.16
C LYS A 7 -14.00 -12.29 5.83
N ARG A 8 -12.89 -13.03 5.89
CA ARG A 8 -12.40 -13.90 4.82
C ARG A 8 -12.05 -15.28 5.41
N ALA A 9 -11.01 -15.94 4.91
CA ALA A 9 -10.42 -17.10 5.58
C ALA A 9 -9.78 -16.73 6.93
N TYR A 10 -9.57 -15.46 7.17
CA TYR A 10 -9.16 -14.81 8.42
C TYR A 10 -9.81 -13.44 8.51
N ASP A 11 -9.72 -12.82 9.65
CA ASP A 11 -10.27 -11.51 9.92
C ASP A 11 -9.33 -10.41 9.42
N ILE A 12 -9.89 -9.44 8.69
CA ILE A 12 -9.19 -8.22 8.24
C ILE A 12 -9.62 -7.06 9.12
N PRO A 13 -8.79 -6.62 10.08
CA PRO A 13 -9.07 -5.43 10.88
C PRO A 13 -9.03 -4.19 10.02
N CYS A 14 -10.06 -3.33 10.16
CA CYS A 14 -10.19 -2.09 9.42
C CYS A 14 -10.54 -0.93 10.33
N MET A 15 -10.17 0.28 9.92
CA MET A 15 -10.71 1.53 10.46
C MET A 15 -11.24 2.41 9.34
N HIS A 16 -12.40 3.03 9.51
CA HIS A 16 -13.01 3.89 8.49
C HIS A 16 -13.89 4.98 9.08
N ASN A 17 -14.25 5.97 8.24
CA ASN A 17 -15.26 6.98 8.52
C ASN A 17 -16.31 7.07 7.40
N ILE A 18 -16.51 5.97 6.65
CA ILE A 18 -17.45 5.88 5.54
C ILE A 18 -18.88 6.00 6.08
N ARG A 19 -19.72 6.74 5.35
CA ARG A 19 -21.17 6.90 5.56
C ARG A 19 -21.90 6.47 4.29
N PRO A 20 -23.20 6.12 4.36
CA PRO A 20 -23.97 5.72 3.18
C PRO A 20 -24.03 6.79 2.07
N ASP A 21 -23.91 8.06 2.45
CA ASP A 21 -23.92 9.23 1.56
C ASP A 21 -22.50 9.65 1.11
N SER A 22 -21.46 8.90 1.43
CA SER A 22 -20.08 9.19 1.01
C SER A 22 -19.98 9.24 -0.50
N ALA A 23 -19.57 10.40 -1.03
CA ALA A 23 -19.39 10.57 -2.49
C ALA A 23 -18.03 10.07 -2.96
N HIS A 24 -17.00 10.15 -2.10
CA HIS A 24 -15.64 9.76 -2.43
C HIS A 24 -14.97 9.06 -1.23
N VAL A 25 -14.31 7.94 -1.49
CA VAL A 25 -13.64 7.13 -0.47
C VAL A 25 -12.21 6.79 -0.91
N ILE A 26 -11.25 7.00 0.01
CA ILE A 26 -9.86 6.54 -0.15
C ILE A 26 -9.73 5.16 0.50
N LEU A 27 -9.26 4.17 -0.26
CA LEU A 27 -8.78 2.89 0.25
C LEU A 27 -7.27 3.00 0.46
N ALA A 28 -6.81 2.86 1.70
CA ALA A 28 -5.41 3.06 2.07
C ALA A 28 -4.72 1.76 2.49
N CYS A 29 -3.54 1.52 1.91
CA CYS A 29 -2.68 0.36 2.14
C CYS A 29 -1.36 0.79 2.77
N HIS A 30 -1.05 0.27 3.95
CA HIS A 30 0.18 0.57 4.69
C HIS A 30 1.41 -0.17 4.13
N GLY A 31 2.61 0.29 4.51
CA GLY A 31 3.89 -0.35 4.16
C GLY A 31 4.25 -1.52 5.08
N PHE A 32 5.34 -2.22 4.71
CA PHE A 32 5.88 -3.33 5.49
C PHE A 32 6.29 -2.89 6.91
N GLY A 33 5.85 -3.66 7.92
CA GLY A 33 6.12 -3.35 9.34
C GLY A 33 5.33 -2.16 9.90
N SER A 34 4.37 -1.60 9.15
CA SER A 34 3.44 -0.57 9.57
C SER A 34 2.04 -1.17 9.83
N ASN A 35 1.03 -0.32 9.97
CA ASN A 35 -0.34 -0.73 10.25
C ASN A 35 -1.35 0.33 9.75
N MET A 36 -2.66 0.03 9.87
CA MET A 36 -3.74 0.92 9.45
C MET A 36 -3.74 2.27 10.17
N GLU A 37 -3.24 2.32 11.41
CA GLU A 37 -3.16 3.53 12.26
C GLU A 37 -1.82 4.28 12.08
N GLY A 38 -0.98 3.86 11.13
CA GLY A 38 0.32 4.50 10.87
C GLY A 38 0.19 5.99 10.52
N ARG A 39 1.22 6.79 10.83
CA ARG A 39 1.22 8.26 10.71
C ARG A 39 0.67 8.77 9.37
N ALA A 40 1.08 8.16 8.25
CA ALA A 40 0.62 8.58 6.93
C ALA A 40 -0.91 8.42 6.78
N ASN A 41 -1.46 7.29 7.25
CA ASN A 41 -2.89 7.01 7.16
C ASN A 41 -3.70 7.93 8.08
N THR A 42 -3.26 8.16 9.32
CA THR A 42 -3.98 9.02 10.27
C THR A 42 -4.00 10.48 9.81
N MET A 43 -2.86 11.01 9.38
CA MET A 43 -2.80 12.37 8.84
C MET A 43 -3.61 12.53 7.54
N LEU A 44 -3.58 11.54 6.66
CA LEU A 44 -4.37 11.56 5.44
C LEU A 44 -5.87 11.50 5.75
N ALA A 45 -6.29 10.65 6.68
CA ALA A 45 -7.70 10.53 7.08
C ALA A 45 -8.25 11.86 7.63
N GLU A 46 -7.47 12.56 8.45
CA GLU A 46 -7.84 13.87 8.99
C GLU A 46 -7.94 14.94 7.90
N ALA A 47 -6.98 15.01 7.01
CA ALA A 47 -6.95 15.98 5.92
C ALA A 47 -8.07 15.72 4.90
N ALA A 48 -8.27 14.46 4.51
CA ALA A 48 -9.33 14.06 3.59
C ALA A 48 -10.72 14.35 4.15
N ALA A 49 -10.94 14.12 5.45
CA ALA A 49 -12.23 14.41 6.11
C ALA A 49 -12.59 15.90 6.07
N ARG A 50 -11.62 16.81 6.14
CA ARG A 50 -11.84 18.27 6.01
C ARG A 50 -12.36 18.66 4.61
N GLU A 51 -12.02 17.87 3.60
CA GLU A 51 -12.49 18.03 2.21
C GLU A 51 -13.71 17.16 1.87
N GLY A 52 -14.35 16.55 2.89
CA GLY A 52 -15.53 15.71 2.70
C GLY A 52 -15.23 14.33 2.09
N ILE A 53 -13.96 13.94 1.99
CA ILE A 53 -13.52 12.64 1.49
C ILE A 53 -13.38 11.67 2.66
N GLN A 54 -14.00 10.49 2.57
CA GLN A 54 -13.92 9.45 3.57
C GLN A 54 -12.74 8.50 3.26
N MET A 55 -12.33 7.73 4.27
CA MET A 55 -11.21 6.81 4.13
C MET A 55 -11.49 5.49 4.85
N ILE A 56 -10.96 4.41 4.31
CA ILE A 56 -10.77 3.13 4.98
C ILE A 56 -9.31 2.72 4.88
N ALA A 57 -8.77 2.27 6.01
CA ALA A 57 -7.47 1.60 6.09
C ALA A 57 -7.64 0.26 6.79
N PHE A 58 -6.76 -0.70 6.52
CA PHE A 58 -6.83 -2.05 7.07
C PHE A 58 -5.44 -2.61 7.30
N ASP A 59 -5.35 -3.66 8.11
CA ASP A 59 -4.09 -4.36 8.39
C ASP A 59 -3.96 -5.61 7.52
N PHE A 60 -2.85 -5.69 6.77
CA PHE A 60 -2.45 -6.89 6.06
C PHE A 60 -2.12 -8.05 7.04
N PRO A 61 -2.14 -9.32 6.58
CA PRO A 61 -1.70 -10.46 7.40
C PRO A 61 -0.34 -10.21 8.05
N ALA A 62 -0.17 -10.67 9.29
CA ALA A 62 1.01 -10.47 10.13
C ALA A 62 1.29 -9.04 10.58
N HIS A 63 0.53 -8.03 10.15
CA HIS A 63 0.73 -6.62 10.49
C HIS A 63 -0.35 -6.10 11.45
N GLY A 64 -0.01 -5.03 12.17
CA GLY A 64 -0.93 -4.28 13.02
C GLY A 64 -1.74 -5.16 13.99
N LYS A 65 -3.07 -5.08 13.89
CA LYS A 65 -4.03 -5.83 14.69
C LYS A 65 -4.48 -7.14 14.02
N SER A 66 -3.91 -7.50 12.87
CA SER A 66 -4.25 -8.76 12.21
C SER A 66 -3.81 -9.95 13.07
N GLU A 67 -4.76 -10.86 13.33
CA GLU A 67 -4.54 -12.15 14.02
C GLU A 67 -4.36 -13.29 13.01
N ALA A 68 -4.31 -12.99 11.71
CA ALA A 68 -4.02 -13.97 10.69
C ALA A 68 -2.67 -14.63 10.95
N PRO A 69 -2.55 -15.96 10.82
CA PRO A 69 -1.26 -16.64 10.92
C PRO A 69 -0.23 -16.03 9.97
N ASP A 70 1.03 -15.95 10.40
CA ASP A 70 2.12 -15.35 9.62
C ASP A 70 2.24 -15.96 8.21
N GLN A 71 1.89 -17.24 8.04
CA GLN A 71 1.88 -17.93 6.75
C GLN A 71 0.85 -17.37 5.77
N MET A 72 -0.16 -16.65 6.27
CA MET A 72 -1.13 -15.95 5.41
C MET A 72 -0.57 -14.67 4.79
N LEU A 73 0.62 -14.22 5.22
CA LEU A 73 1.34 -13.15 4.53
C LEU A 73 1.84 -13.67 3.18
N THR A 74 1.03 -13.53 2.18
CA THR A 74 1.34 -13.82 0.77
C THR A 74 0.88 -12.64 -0.09
N VAL A 75 1.49 -12.43 -1.25
CA VAL A 75 1.06 -11.35 -2.15
C VAL A 75 -0.39 -11.61 -2.60
N SER A 76 -0.72 -12.85 -2.95
CA SER A 76 -2.08 -13.23 -3.36
C SER A 76 -3.12 -12.87 -2.30
N ASN A 77 -2.89 -13.22 -1.02
CA ASN A 77 -3.80 -12.87 0.07
C ASN A 77 -3.92 -11.36 0.25
N CYS A 78 -2.80 -10.62 0.19
CA CYS A 78 -2.83 -9.16 0.29
C CYS A 78 -3.65 -8.51 -0.84
N LEU A 79 -3.53 -9.02 -2.08
CA LEU A 79 -4.34 -8.54 -3.20
C LEU A 79 -5.83 -8.89 -3.03
N ASP A 80 -6.13 -10.03 -2.45
CA ASP A 80 -7.51 -10.44 -2.18
C ASP A 80 -8.11 -9.68 -0.98
N ASP A 81 -7.29 -9.28 0.00
CA ASP A 81 -7.70 -8.37 1.07
C ASP A 81 -8.08 -7.00 0.52
N ILE A 82 -7.29 -6.44 -0.41
CA ILE A 82 -7.65 -5.19 -1.10
C ILE A 82 -9.00 -5.34 -1.81
N THR A 83 -9.23 -6.49 -2.45
CA THR A 83 -10.52 -6.80 -3.10
C THR A 83 -11.67 -6.78 -2.10
N ALA A 84 -11.52 -7.48 -0.97
CA ALA A 84 -12.55 -7.56 0.07
C ALA A 84 -12.87 -6.19 0.66
N VAL A 85 -11.84 -5.36 0.91
CA VAL A 85 -12.01 -3.99 1.42
C VAL A 85 -12.68 -3.09 0.37
N TYR A 86 -12.30 -3.21 -0.91
CA TYR A 86 -12.96 -2.49 -2.00
C TYR A 86 -14.45 -2.85 -2.08
N ASP A 87 -14.78 -4.13 -2.06
CA ASP A 87 -16.16 -4.60 -2.12
C ASP A 87 -16.96 -4.16 -0.88
N TYR A 88 -16.32 -4.15 0.30
CA TYR A 88 -16.93 -3.62 1.52
C TYR A 88 -17.26 -2.13 1.42
N ILE A 89 -16.39 -1.30 0.83
CA ILE A 89 -16.72 0.11 0.54
C ILE A 89 -18.02 0.19 -0.27
N LYS A 90 -18.15 -0.66 -1.30
CA LYS A 90 -19.33 -0.67 -2.18
C LYS A 90 -20.61 -1.16 -1.49
N THR A 91 -20.49 -1.93 -0.40
CA THR A 91 -21.67 -2.26 0.43
C THR A 91 -22.11 -1.09 1.30
N LEU A 92 -21.17 -0.28 1.81
CA LEU A 92 -21.47 0.87 2.68
C LEU A 92 -21.90 2.12 1.89
N ALA A 93 -21.25 2.38 0.76
CA ALA A 93 -21.46 3.54 -0.09
C ALA A 93 -21.41 3.14 -1.58
N PRO A 94 -22.50 2.56 -2.13
CA PRO A 94 -22.50 1.97 -3.48
C PRO A 94 -22.14 2.95 -4.60
N ALA A 95 -22.54 4.22 -4.44
CA ALA A 95 -22.30 5.29 -5.43
C ALA A 95 -20.92 5.96 -5.30
N ALA A 96 -20.16 5.70 -4.22
CA ALA A 96 -18.90 6.39 -3.96
C ALA A 96 -17.89 6.15 -5.08
N GLU A 97 -17.20 7.22 -5.51
CA GLU A 97 -15.95 7.10 -6.26
C GLU A 97 -14.86 6.57 -5.32
N ILE A 98 -13.99 5.70 -5.82
CA ILE A 98 -12.91 5.13 -5.03
C ILE A 98 -11.56 5.60 -5.58
N SER A 99 -10.73 6.14 -4.70
CA SER A 99 -9.32 6.38 -4.93
C SER A 99 -8.47 5.51 -4.01
N LEU A 100 -7.24 5.22 -4.44
CA LEU A 100 -6.31 4.37 -3.70
C LEU A 100 -5.14 5.20 -3.19
N PHE A 101 -4.70 4.90 -1.98
CA PHE A 101 -3.46 5.42 -1.40
C PHE A 101 -2.62 4.25 -0.90
N GLY A 102 -1.37 4.15 -1.34
CA GLY A 102 -0.45 3.11 -0.90
C GLY A 102 0.90 3.64 -0.48
N SER A 103 1.43 3.10 0.61
CA SER A 103 2.78 3.40 1.09
C SER A 103 3.70 2.22 0.88
N SER A 104 4.86 2.41 0.23
CA SER A 104 5.94 1.42 0.11
C SER A 104 5.43 0.06 -0.43
N MET A 105 5.46 -1.01 0.38
CA MET A 105 4.90 -2.31 0.04
C MET A 105 3.40 -2.23 -0.33
N GLY A 106 2.63 -1.42 0.41
CA GLY A 106 1.21 -1.22 0.09
C GLY A 106 0.99 -0.60 -1.29
N ALA A 107 1.86 0.31 -1.73
CA ALA A 107 1.84 0.83 -3.09
C ALA A 107 2.17 -0.24 -4.14
N ASN A 108 3.17 -1.11 -3.88
CA ASN A 108 3.46 -2.25 -4.74
C ASN A 108 2.24 -3.17 -4.92
N PHE A 109 1.56 -3.49 -3.81
CA PHE A 109 0.36 -4.33 -3.87
C PHE A 109 -0.79 -3.64 -4.61
N LEU A 110 -1.00 -2.33 -4.42
CA LEU A 110 -2.01 -1.58 -5.19
C LEU A 110 -1.73 -1.58 -6.70
N LEU A 111 -0.48 -1.41 -7.11
CA LEU A 111 -0.08 -1.45 -8.53
C LEU A 111 -0.33 -2.82 -9.16
N ASN A 112 -0.03 -3.90 -8.43
CA ASN A 112 -0.33 -5.25 -8.87
C ASN A 112 -1.83 -5.55 -8.87
N TRP A 113 -2.54 -5.09 -7.84
CA TRP A 113 -4.00 -5.26 -7.72
C TRP A 113 -4.74 -4.55 -8.86
N ILE A 114 -4.46 -3.27 -9.09
CA ILE A 114 -5.14 -2.51 -10.14
C ILE A 114 -4.87 -3.11 -11.53
N SER A 115 -3.63 -3.58 -11.77
CA SER A 115 -3.29 -4.27 -13.02
C SER A 115 -4.07 -5.57 -13.21
N ARG A 116 -4.32 -6.30 -12.12
CA ARG A 116 -5.17 -7.50 -12.10
C ARG A 116 -6.64 -7.16 -12.39
N GLU A 117 -7.15 -6.12 -11.73
CA GLU A 117 -8.56 -5.71 -11.89
C GLU A 117 -8.85 -5.07 -13.26
N ASN A 118 -7.89 -4.32 -13.81
CA ASN A 118 -7.99 -3.76 -15.17
C ASN A 118 -8.13 -4.85 -16.24
N LYS A 119 -7.46 -6.00 -16.06
CA LYS A 119 -7.67 -7.15 -16.97
C LYS A 119 -9.06 -7.74 -16.88
N LYS A 120 -9.69 -7.70 -15.70
CA LYS A 120 -11.04 -8.22 -15.47
C LYS A 120 -12.13 -7.23 -15.92
N GLY A 121 -11.84 -5.92 -15.92
CA GLY A 121 -12.78 -4.86 -16.26
C GLY A 121 -13.98 -4.72 -15.30
N VAL A 122 -13.83 -5.19 -14.06
CA VAL A 122 -14.95 -5.29 -13.09
C VAL A 122 -14.99 -4.12 -12.10
N ARG A 123 -13.84 -3.59 -11.73
CA ARG A 123 -13.73 -2.52 -10.69
C ARG A 123 -13.19 -1.25 -11.28
N THR A 124 -13.74 -0.12 -10.83
CA THR A 124 -13.32 1.22 -11.26
C THR A 124 -12.67 1.95 -10.11
N VAL A 125 -11.53 2.58 -10.41
CA VAL A 125 -10.78 3.45 -9.50
C VAL A 125 -10.54 4.78 -10.21
N LYS A 126 -10.64 5.89 -9.49
CA LYS A 126 -10.44 7.24 -10.05
C LYS A 126 -8.96 7.64 -10.01
N ASN A 127 -8.38 7.63 -8.82
CA ASN A 127 -6.99 8.03 -8.62
C ASN A 127 -6.21 6.95 -7.86
N VAL A 128 -4.91 6.84 -8.13
CA VAL A 128 -3.97 5.97 -7.43
C VAL A 128 -2.79 6.83 -6.98
N VAL A 129 -2.63 7.01 -5.68
CA VAL A 129 -1.52 7.76 -5.10
C VAL A 129 -0.57 6.80 -4.40
N CYS A 130 0.69 6.85 -4.77
CA CYS A 130 1.74 5.96 -4.29
C CYS A 130 2.83 6.78 -3.57
N ARG A 131 2.99 6.59 -2.28
CA ARG A 131 4.07 7.17 -1.49
C ARG A 131 5.23 6.19 -1.36
N CYS A 132 6.45 6.60 -1.77
CA CYS A 132 7.66 5.78 -1.71
C CYS A 132 7.43 4.35 -2.21
N ALA A 133 6.82 4.21 -3.39
CA ALA A 133 6.41 2.91 -3.91
C ALA A 133 7.59 1.93 -4.03
N ALA A 134 7.47 0.77 -3.40
CA ALA A 134 8.46 -0.31 -3.48
C ALA A 134 8.34 -1.07 -4.81
N VAL A 135 8.58 -0.41 -5.95
CA VAL A 135 8.45 -1.03 -7.29
C VAL A 135 9.41 -2.19 -7.50
N CYS A 136 10.55 -2.19 -6.78
CA CYS A 136 11.53 -3.27 -6.73
C CYS A 136 11.46 -4.03 -5.40
N LEU A 137 10.25 -4.43 -4.94
CA LEU A 137 10.04 -5.01 -3.62
C LEU A 137 10.93 -6.22 -3.33
N ARG A 138 11.21 -7.05 -4.34
CA ARG A 138 12.10 -8.20 -4.22
C ARG A 138 13.51 -7.78 -3.77
N SER A 139 14.13 -6.83 -4.46
CA SER A 139 15.48 -6.34 -4.14
C SER A 139 15.54 -5.67 -2.77
N ILE A 140 14.47 -4.94 -2.39
CA ILE A 140 14.35 -4.33 -1.07
C ILE A 140 14.35 -5.39 0.04
N LEU A 141 13.61 -6.49 -0.14
CA LEU A 141 13.58 -7.59 0.82
C LEU A 141 14.94 -8.31 0.89
N GLU A 142 15.58 -8.56 -0.25
CA GLU A 142 16.92 -9.16 -0.31
C GLU A 142 17.94 -8.32 0.46
N SER A 143 17.98 -7.02 0.23
CA SER A 143 18.85 -6.08 0.93
C SER A 143 18.60 -6.08 2.45
N LYS A 144 17.33 -6.14 2.88
CA LYS A 144 16.96 -6.17 4.30
C LYS A 144 17.30 -7.49 5.00
N ILE A 145 17.20 -8.61 4.31
CA ILE A 145 17.52 -9.93 4.85
C ILE A 145 19.04 -10.10 4.92
N GLY A 146 19.76 -9.61 3.91
CA GLY A 146 21.20 -9.73 3.76
C GLY A 146 21.63 -11.10 3.22
N GLU A 147 22.73 -11.13 2.48
CA GLU A 147 23.22 -12.34 1.82
C GLU A 147 23.48 -13.47 2.82
N ASP A 148 24.09 -13.17 3.95
CA ASP A 148 24.45 -14.15 4.99
C ASP A 148 23.22 -14.85 5.59
N ASN A 149 22.06 -14.19 5.62
CA ASN A 149 20.82 -14.75 6.16
C ASN A 149 19.97 -15.47 5.11
N MET A 150 20.24 -15.28 3.82
CA MET A 150 19.40 -15.83 2.75
C MET A 150 19.39 -17.35 2.74
N GLN A 151 20.54 -18.02 3.02
CA GLN A 151 20.57 -19.47 3.09
C GLN A 151 19.75 -19.99 4.27
N LYS A 152 19.94 -19.40 5.45
CA LYS A 152 19.16 -19.73 6.64
C LYS A 152 17.66 -19.54 6.40
N PHE A 153 17.27 -18.46 5.72
CA PHE A 153 15.88 -18.19 5.37
C PHE A 153 15.27 -19.27 4.48
N ARG A 154 16.04 -19.78 3.50
CA ARG A 154 15.60 -20.92 2.66
C ARG A 154 15.42 -22.18 3.47
N ASP A 155 16.38 -22.49 4.36
CA ASP A 155 16.42 -23.74 5.12
C ASP A 155 15.32 -23.76 6.21
N THR A 156 15.09 -22.66 6.90
CA THR A 156 14.09 -22.55 7.96
C THR A 156 12.68 -22.28 7.45
N GLY A 157 12.55 -21.76 6.23
CA GLY A 157 11.27 -21.36 5.64
C GLY A 157 10.70 -20.04 6.14
N TRP A 158 11.39 -19.32 7.04
CA TRP A 158 10.96 -18.01 7.56
C TRP A 158 12.13 -17.18 8.06
N VAL A 159 11.92 -15.87 8.15
CA VAL A 159 12.83 -14.89 8.76
C VAL A 159 12.04 -13.94 9.65
N GLU A 160 12.60 -13.56 10.79
CA GLU A 160 11.99 -12.54 11.65
C GLU A 160 12.32 -11.15 11.13
N MET A 161 11.28 -10.35 10.89
CA MET A 161 11.36 -8.98 10.42
C MET A 161 10.33 -8.11 11.14
N GLY A 162 10.41 -6.80 10.94
CA GLY A 162 9.49 -5.80 11.48
C GLY A 162 10.11 -4.95 12.58
N TYR A 163 9.56 -3.75 12.77
CA TYR A 163 10.05 -2.79 13.75
C TYR A 163 9.18 -2.78 15.01
N GLU A 164 7.92 -2.36 14.87
CA GLU A 164 6.97 -2.27 15.98
C GLU A 164 6.44 -3.65 16.39
N ARG A 165 6.08 -4.45 15.40
CA ARG A 165 5.68 -5.84 15.58
C ARG A 165 6.68 -6.75 14.88
N LYS A 166 7.24 -7.71 15.61
CA LYS A 166 8.03 -8.79 15.04
C LYS A 166 7.10 -9.81 14.40
N MET A 167 7.37 -10.18 13.16
CA MET A 167 6.61 -11.15 12.39
C MET A 167 7.54 -12.17 11.75
N LYS A 168 7.08 -13.39 11.63
CA LYS A 168 7.78 -14.46 10.89
C LYS A 168 7.38 -14.38 9.42
N VAL A 169 8.19 -13.67 8.63
CA VAL A 169 7.96 -13.56 7.19
C VAL A 169 8.27 -14.90 6.54
N PRO A 170 7.29 -15.56 5.88
CA PRO A 170 7.51 -16.86 5.28
C PRO A 170 8.30 -16.75 3.97
N TYR A 171 9.12 -17.77 3.70
CA TYR A 171 9.89 -17.83 2.44
C TYR A 171 8.97 -17.89 1.20
N THR A 172 7.77 -18.42 1.37
CA THR A 172 6.74 -18.42 0.33
C THR A 172 6.34 -17.01 -0.11
N PHE A 173 6.21 -16.06 0.84
CA PHE A 173 5.98 -14.64 0.51
C PHE A 173 7.10 -14.07 -0.35
N PHE A 174 8.34 -14.29 0.05
CA PHE A 174 9.51 -13.83 -0.68
C PHE A 174 9.55 -14.39 -2.11
N ARG A 175 9.24 -15.70 -2.28
CA ARG A 175 9.16 -16.36 -3.59
C ARG A 175 7.99 -15.84 -4.43
N GLU A 176 6.90 -15.45 -3.78
CA GLU A 176 5.73 -14.94 -4.48
C GLU A 176 5.96 -13.52 -4.98
N VAL A 177 6.63 -12.64 -4.19
CA VAL A 177 7.00 -11.28 -4.60
C VAL A 177 7.75 -11.26 -5.94
N GLU A 178 8.57 -12.28 -6.22
CA GLU A 178 9.27 -12.42 -7.49
C GLU A 178 8.33 -12.50 -8.71
N LYS A 179 7.13 -13.10 -8.52
CA LYS A 179 6.12 -13.25 -9.56
C LYS A 179 5.29 -11.98 -9.78
N TYR A 180 5.37 -11.02 -8.82
CA TYR A 180 4.62 -9.77 -8.83
C TYR A 180 5.52 -8.55 -9.07
N ASP A 181 6.39 -8.67 -10.07
CA ASP A 181 7.29 -7.59 -10.51
C ASP A 181 6.49 -6.46 -11.18
N CYS A 182 6.49 -5.29 -10.56
CA CYS A 182 5.78 -4.12 -11.09
C CYS A 182 6.25 -3.70 -12.48
N PHE A 183 7.55 -3.83 -12.80
CA PHE A 183 8.06 -3.49 -14.13
C PHE A 183 7.54 -4.40 -15.23
N GLN A 184 7.19 -5.64 -14.91
CA GLN A 184 6.67 -6.60 -15.88
C GLN A 184 5.15 -6.61 -15.93
N LEU A 185 4.51 -6.50 -14.77
CA LEU A 185 3.09 -6.76 -14.64
C LEU A 185 2.20 -5.52 -14.68
N PHE A 186 2.75 -4.33 -14.37
CA PHE A 186 1.94 -3.13 -14.34
C PHE A 186 1.26 -2.86 -15.68
N ARG A 187 -0.03 -2.59 -15.61
CA ARG A 187 -0.87 -2.21 -16.76
C ARG A 187 -1.69 -1.01 -16.36
N LYS A 188 -1.32 0.14 -16.93
CA LYS A 188 -2.05 1.40 -16.78
C LYS A 188 -3.44 1.25 -17.40
N GLY A 189 -4.47 1.54 -16.62
CA GLY A 189 -5.85 1.66 -17.08
C GLY A 189 -6.25 3.13 -17.32
N LYS A 190 -7.47 3.47 -16.94
CA LYS A 190 -8.03 4.83 -17.06
C LYS A 190 -7.78 5.70 -15.84
N GLU A 191 -7.24 5.13 -14.77
CA GLU A 191 -6.96 5.80 -13.52
C GLU A 191 -5.90 6.89 -13.70
N HIS A 192 -5.95 7.90 -12.85
CA HIS A 192 -4.92 8.91 -12.73
C HIS A 192 -3.91 8.48 -11.65
N TYR A 193 -2.62 8.62 -11.93
CA TYR A 193 -1.55 8.16 -11.04
C TYR A 193 -0.68 9.31 -10.58
N LEU A 194 -0.45 9.39 -9.27
CA LEU A 194 0.52 10.26 -8.63
C LEU A 194 1.49 9.43 -7.79
N PHE A 195 2.78 9.63 -8.02
CA PHE A 195 3.84 9.11 -7.17
C PHE A 195 4.46 10.25 -6.39
N ILE A 196 4.64 10.06 -5.07
CA ILE A 196 5.30 11.02 -4.18
C ILE A 196 6.48 10.30 -3.56
N HIS A 197 7.69 10.83 -3.75
CA HIS A 197 8.91 10.12 -3.38
C HIS A 197 9.95 11.07 -2.79
N GLY A 198 10.66 10.62 -1.76
CA GLY A 198 11.78 11.37 -1.18
C GLY A 198 13.04 11.22 -2.03
N THR A 199 13.78 12.31 -2.22
CA THR A 199 15.01 12.27 -3.05
C THR A 199 16.16 11.52 -2.39
N GLU A 200 16.09 11.31 -1.06
CA GLU A 200 17.07 10.57 -0.24
C GLU A 200 16.49 9.28 0.33
N ASP A 201 15.52 8.68 -0.37
CA ASP A 201 14.92 7.40 0.03
C ASP A 201 15.97 6.28 -0.09
N GLU A 202 16.39 5.78 1.06
CA GLU A 202 17.43 4.75 1.21
C GLU A 202 16.88 3.32 1.13
N ILE A 203 15.54 3.16 1.06
CA ILE A 203 14.86 1.87 1.03
C ILE A 203 14.30 1.57 -0.36
N ALA A 204 13.42 2.42 -0.84
CA ALA A 204 12.91 2.35 -2.21
C ALA A 204 13.66 3.39 -3.04
N LEU A 205 14.72 2.97 -3.71
CA LEU A 205 15.68 3.92 -4.31
C LEU A 205 15.02 4.87 -5.32
N PRO A 206 15.31 6.18 -5.27
CA PRO A 206 14.74 7.17 -6.19
C PRO A 206 14.98 6.86 -7.67
N VAL A 207 16.09 6.22 -8.00
CA VAL A 207 16.40 5.81 -9.37
C VAL A 207 15.36 4.83 -9.92
N ASP A 208 14.88 3.91 -9.10
CA ASP A 208 13.89 2.91 -9.51
C ASP A 208 12.53 3.54 -9.78
N ILE A 209 12.09 4.46 -8.91
CA ILE A 209 10.81 5.13 -9.10
C ILE A 209 10.83 6.09 -10.28
N ARG A 210 11.92 6.83 -10.50
CA ARG A 210 12.11 7.67 -11.70
C ARG A 210 12.04 6.83 -12.97
N ARG A 211 12.73 5.66 -13.00
CA ARG A 211 12.68 4.72 -14.12
C ARG A 211 11.28 4.18 -14.35
N PHE A 212 10.58 3.78 -13.29
CA PHE A 212 9.22 3.23 -13.37
C PHE A 212 8.24 4.28 -13.89
N THR A 213 8.22 5.47 -13.29
CA THR A 213 7.29 6.54 -13.69
C THR A 213 7.57 7.07 -15.10
N HIS A 214 8.83 7.14 -15.51
CA HIS A 214 9.21 7.48 -16.88
C HIS A 214 8.71 6.44 -17.89
N LEU A 215 8.94 5.15 -17.62
CA LEU A 215 8.55 4.04 -18.51
C LEU A 215 7.05 4.03 -18.78
N TYR A 216 6.23 4.29 -17.75
CA TYR A 216 4.77 4.23 -17.86
C TYR A 216 4.10 5.60 -18.02
N LYS A 217 4.88 6.68 -18.17
CA LYS A 217 4.41 8.08 -18.31
C LYS A 217 3.44 8.44 -17.17
N LEU A 218 3.92 8.32 -15.93
CA LEU A 218 3.19 8.60 -14.70
C LEU A 218 3.70 9.86 -14.04
N THR A 219 2.84 10.54 -13.27
CA THR A 219 3.22 11.76 -12.55
C THR A 219 4.06 11.41 -11.33
N LEU A 220 5.22 12.05 -11.19
CA LEU A 220 6.11 11.95 -10.05
C LEU A 220 6.32 13.33 -9.41
N VAL A 221 6.08 13.42 -8.11
CA VAL A 221 6.46 14.55 -7.26
C VAL A 221 7.58 14.09 -6.34
N GLU A 222 8.74 14.71 -6.46
CA GLU A 222 9.87 14.46 -5.58
C GLU A 222 9.89 15.47 -4.44
N VAL A 223 10.16 14.98 -3.22
CA VAL A 223 10.31 15.80 -2.02
C VAL A 223 11.80 15.88 -1.70
N PRO A 224 12.45 17.04 -1.94
CA PRO A 224 13.89 17.19 -1.74
C PRO A 224 14.30 16.91 -0.29
N GLY A 225 15.38 16.14 -0.09
CA GLY A 225 15.95 15.78 1.19
C GLY A 225 15.17 14.72 1.97
N ALA A 226 13.94 14.39 1.59
CA ALA A 226 13.14 13.44 2.32
C ALA A 226 13.64 12.00 2.10
N GLY A 227 13.74 11.24 3.21
CA GLY A 227 13.97 9.80 3.21
C GLY A 227 12.67 8.99 3.09
N HIS A 228 12.79 7.66 3.19
CA HIS A 228 11.64 6.73 3.03
C HIS A 228 10.46 7.02 3.96
N ARG A 229 10.72 7.46 5.17
CA ARG A 229 9.71 7.62 6.22
C ARG A 229 9.09 9.00 6.30
N PHE A 230 9.66 10.00 5.65
CA PHE A 230 9.21 11.40 5.74
C PHE A 230 9.16 11.86 7.20
N THR A 231 10.31 11.82 7.90
CA THR A 231 10.37 12.05 9.34
C THR A 231 10.55 13.51 9.71
N GLU A 232 11.13 14.30 8.84
CA GLU A 232 11.37 15.71 9.11
C GLU A 232 10.08 16.54 9.11
N PRO A 233 10.04 17.64 9.86
CA PRO A 233 8.89 18.53 9.93
C PRO A 233 8.48 19.03 8.52
N GLY A 234 7.19 18.94 8.20
CA GLY A 234 6.63 19.38 6.92
C GLY A 234 6.66 18.35 5.81
N GLU A 235 7.48 17.30 5.90
CA GLU A 235 7.59 16.30 4.83
C GLU A 235 6.31 15.47 4.67
N MET A 236 5.79 14.92 5.76
CA MET A 236 4.55 14.12 5.70
C MET A 236 3.34 15.01 5.40
N GLU A 237 3.33 16.24 5.89
CA GLU A 237 2.34 17.25 5.56
C GLU A 237 2.32 17.52 4.04
N LYS A 238 3.49 17.58 3.40
CA LYS A 238 3.62 17.70 1.95
C LYS A 238 2.99 16.51 1.23
N VAL A 239 3.28 15.27 1.66
CA VAL A 239 2.67 14.06 1.11
C VAL A 239 1.15 14.13 1.19
N VAL A 240 0.62 14.49 2.35
CA VAL A 240 -0.83 14.58 2.58
C VAL A 240 -1.45 15.69 1.71
N PHE A 241 -0.82 16.86 1.64
CA PHE A 241 -1.27 17.97 0.81
C PHE A 241 -1.35 17.58 -0.66
N GLU A 242 -0.28 17.00 -1.22
CA GLU A 242 -0.26 16.54 -2.62
C GLU A 242 -1.32 15.46 -2.87
N THR A 243 -1.48 14.53 -1.92
CA THR A 243 -2.46 13.44 -2.03
C THR A 243 -3.88 13.97 -2.08
N VAL A 244 -4.27 14.81 -1.12
CA VAL A 244 -5.63 15.37 -1.04
C VAL A 244 -5.90 16.29 -2.23
N GLY A 245 -4.93 17.14 -2.60
CA GLY A 245 -5.06 18.01 -3.77
C GLY A 245 -5.25 17.26 -5.09
N TYR A 246 -4.62 16.10 -5.22
CA TYR A 246 -4.73 15.26 -6.42
C TYR A 246 -6.04 14.46 -6.49
N ILE A 247 -6.53 14.00 -5.35
CA ILE A 247 -7.75 13.17 -5.28
C ILE A 247 -9.03 14.01 -5.43
N ARG A 248 -9.01 15.23 -4.96
CA ARG A 248 -10.11 16.20 -5.04
C ARG A 248 -10.44 16.61 -6.46
#